data_029fd8671702e772b33fcc24526e9a26
#
_entry.id   029fd8671702e772b33fcc24526e9a26
#
_cell.length_a   1.000
_cell.length_b   1.000
_cell.length_c   1.000
_cell.angle_alpha   90.00
_cell.angle_beta   90.00
_cell.angle_gamma   90.00
#
_symmetry.space_group_name_H-M   'P 1'
#
loop_
_entity.id
_entity.type
_entity.pdbx_description
1 polymer ?
#
loop_
_entity_poly.entity_id
_entity_poly.type
_entity_poly.pdbx_seq_one_letter_code
_entity_poly.pdbx_strand_id
1 'polypeptide(L)'
;MYKVIYLNDNQTTMEFVIETLIEFFNYTTDTAFTITEDIHNTGSACVAVLPYEIAEQKGIEVTLAARSNSYPLQIKLEPDQA
;
A
#
# COMPACT_ATOMS: atom_id res chain seq x y z
N MET A 1 11.95 -12.17 -3.86
CA MET A 1 11.30 -10.86 -3.72
C MET A 1 9.79 -11.04 -3.60
N TYR A 2 9.14 -10.14 -2.90
CA TYR A 2 7.69 -10.17 -2.71
C TYR A 2 7.08 -8.86 -3.15
N LYS A 3 5.91 -8.95 -3.77
CA LYS A 3 5.11 -7.77 -4.13
C LYS A 3 4.30 -7.36 -2.92
N VAL A 4 4.30 -6.06 -2.63
CA VAL A 4 3.41 -5.46 -1.64
C VAL A 4 2.24 -4.88 -2.39
N ILE A 5 1.05 -5.42 -2.17
CA ILE A 5 -0.14 -5.08 -2.94
C ILE A 5 -1.16 -4.42 -2.02
N TYR A 6 -1.62 -3.22 -2.41
CA TYR A 6 -2.72 -2.54 -1.74
C TYR A 6 -4.04 -2.94 -2.38
N LEU A 7 -5.02 -3.24 -1.55
CA LEU A 7 -6.37 -3.57 -2.02
C LEU A 7 -7.30 -2.39 -1.78
N ASN A 8 -8.06 -2.01 -2.79
CA ASN A 8 -9.03 -0.93 -2.65
C ASN A 8 -10.22 -1.34 -1.77
N ASP A 9 -10.81 -0.36 -1.09
CA ASP A 9 -12.05 -0.55 -0.34
C ASP A 9 -12.82 0.77 -0.32
N ASN A 10 -14.06 0.75 0.22
CA ASN A 10 -14.96 1.89 0.19
C ASN A 10 -14.76 2.89 1.32
N GLN A 11 -13.92 2.59 2.29
CA GLN A 11 -13.84 3.37 3.52
C GLN A 11 -12.50 4.06 3.71
N THR A 12 -11.41 3.45 3.23
CA THR A 12 -10.08 4.05 3.32
C THR A 12 -9.98 5.22 2.36
N THR A 13 -9.64 6.40 2.87
CA THR A 13 -9.58 7.61 2.03
C THR A 13 -8.34 7.57 1.13
N MET A 14 -8.45 8.24 -0.03
CA MET A 14 -7.30 8.39 -0.93
C MET A 14 -6.18 9.16 -0.25
N GLU A 15 -6.51 10.19 0.53
CA GLU A 15 -5.50 10.97 1.27
C GLU A 15 -4.67 10.07 2.19
N PHE A 16 -5.33 9.16 2.90
CA PHE A 16 -4.62 8.24 3.79
C PHE A 16 -3.69 7.32 3.01
N VAL A 17 -4.16 6.77 1.89
CA VAL A 17 -3.34 5.89 1.04
C VAL A 17 -2.11 6.65 0.53
N ILE A 18 -2.30 7.89 0.05
CA ILE A 18 -1.19 8.74 -0.40
C ILE A 18 -0.17 8.94 0.72
N GLU A 19 -0.65 9.25 1.93
CA GLU A 19 0.24 9.47 3.08
C GLU A 19 1.08 8.23 3.39
N THR A 20 0.48 7.04 3.35
CA THR A 20 1.22 5.80 3.63
C THR A 20 2.29 5.53 2.58
N LEU A 21 2.02 5.85 1.32
CA LEU A 21 2.99 5.65 0.25
C LEU A 21 4.18 6.61 0.40
N ILE A 22 3.92 7.83 0.85
CA ILE A 22 4.99 8.79 1.12
C ILE A 22 5.79 8.38 2.35
N GLU A 23 5.10 8.07 3.45
CA GLU A 23 5.74 7.80 4.74
C GLU A 23 6.51 6.48 4.76
N PHE A 24 5.90 5.42 4.25
CA PHE A 24 6.48 4.08 4.39
C PHE A 24 7.26 3.61 3.18
N PHE A 25 7.04 4.22 2.01
CA PHE A 25 7.71 3.80 0.77
C PHE A 25 8.51 4.92 0.11
N ASN A 26 8.57 6.10 0.71
CA ASN A 26 9.37 7.24 0.24
C ASN A 26 9.01 7.74 -1.16
N TYR A 27 7.78 7.54 -1.59
CA TYR A 27 7.33 8.10 -2.87
C TYR A 27 7.11 9.60 -2.75
N THR A 28 7.25 10.31 -3.86
CA THR A 28 6.85 11.71 -3.93
C THR A 28 5.33 11.81 -3.91
N THR A 29 4.81 13.00 -3.60
CA THR A 29 3.38 13.23 -3.60
C THR A 29 2.76 12.88 -4.95
N ASP A 30 3.38 13.30 -6.05
CA ASP A 30 2.86 13.05 -7.39
C ASP A 30 2.79 11.56 -7.71
N THR A 31 3.85 10.82 -7.40
CA THR A 31 3.89 9.37 -7.65
C THR A 31 2.90 8.64 -6.75
N ALA A 32 2.83 9.03 -5.47
CA ALA A 32 1.88 8.44 -4.53
C ALA A 32 0.43 8.67 -4.99
N PHE A 33 0.13 9.85 -5.52
CA PHE A 33 -1.19 10.14 -6.08
C PHE A 33 -1.52 9.22 -7.25
N THR A 34 -0.57 9.05 -8.19
CA THR A 34 -0.77 8.19 -9.35
C THR A 34 -1.01 6.73 -8.96
N ILE A 35 -0.23 6.21 -8.00
CA ILE A 35 -0.41 4.84 -7.50
C ILE A 35 -1.78 4.71 -6.83
N THR A 36 -2.17 5.71 -6.05
CA THR A 36 -3.46 5.70 -5.35
C THR A 36 -4.63 5.69 -6.34
N GLU A 37 -4.52 6.45 -7.42
CA GLU A 37 -5.52 6.40 -8.48
C GLU A 37 -5.62 5.02 -9.11
N ASP A 38 -4.49 4.38 -9.36
CA ASP A 38 -4.47 3.01 -9.91
C ASP A 38 -5.20 2.04 -8.97
N ILE A 39 -4.93 2.12 -7.67
CA ILE A 39 -5.60 1.27 -6.68
C ILE A 39 -7.11 1.49 -6.75
N HIS A 40 -7.53 2.75 -6.80
CA HIS A 40 -8.94 3.11 -6.83
C HIS A 40 -9.62 2.62 -8.11
N ASN A 41 -8.95 2.78 -9.24
CA ASN A 41 -9.57 2.48 -10.55
C ASN A 41 -9.54 1.00 -10.90
N THR A 42 -8.53 0.26 -10.48
CA THR A 42 -8.36 -1.16 -10.87
C THR A 42 -8.66 -2.14 -9.75
N GLY A 43 -8.84 -1.65 -8.52
CA GLY A 43 -9.13 -2.50 -7.37
C GLY A 43 -7.91 -2.91 -6.55
N SER A 44 -6.73 -2.88 -7.13
CA SER A 44 -5.49 -3.18 -6.41
C SER A 44 -4.30 -2.70 -7.23
N ALA A 45 -3.16 -2.53 -6.56
CA ALA A 45 -1.91 -2.23 -7.24
C ALA A 45 -0.71 -2.72 -6.43
N CYS A 46 0.32 -3.16 -7.12
CA CYS A 46 1.60 -3.47 -6.51
C CYS A 46 2.35 -2.16 -6.28
N VAL A 47 2.64 -1.84 -5.03
CA VAL A 47 3.28 -0.56 -4.69
C VAL A 47 4.80 -0.71 -4.51
N ALA A 48 5.29 -1.93 -4.28
CA ALA A 48 6.72 -2.17 -4.10
C ALA A 48 7.02 -3.65 -4.28
N VAL A 49 8.28 -3.95 -4.62
CA VAL A 49 8.79 -5.32 -4.66
C VAL A 49 10.02 -5.34 -3.75
N LEU A 50 9.97 -6.14 -2.68
CA LEU A 50 10.94 -6.09 -1.59
C LEU A 50 11.28 -7.52 -1.12
N PRO A 51 12.44 -7.71 -0.47
CA PRO A 51 12.69 -8.97 0.25
C PRO A 51 11.56 -9.24 1.25
N TYR A 52 11.28 -10.51 1.49
CA TYR A 52 10.11 -10.91 2.28
C TYR A 52 10.04 -10.20 3.65
N GLU A 53 11.15 -10.17 4.39
CA GLU A 53 11.14 -9.60 5.73
C GLU A 53 10.79 -8.11 5.72
N ILE A 54 11.30 -7.38 4.73
CA ILE A 54 11.01 -5.96 4.60
C ILE A 54 9.58 -5.75 4.13
N ALA A 55 9.13 -6.56 3.16
CA ALA A 55 7.75 -6.49 2.67
C ALA A 55 6.76 -6.74 3.81
N GLU A 56 7.03 -7.75 4.65
CA GLU A 56 6.19 -8.07 5.80
C GLU A 56 6.16 -6.92 6.80
N GLN A 57 7.33 -6.34 7.11
CA GLN A 57 7.41 -5.21 8.03
C GLN A 57 6.60 -4.01 7.51
N LYS A 58 6.75 -3.68 6.23
CA LYS A 58 6.01 -2.57 5.63
C LYS A 58 4.50 -2.84 5.66
N GLY A 59 4.09 -4.05 5.34
CA GLY A 59 2.69 -4.43 5.39
C GLY A 59 2.09 -4.28 6.80
N ILE A 60 2.85 -4.69 7.82
CA ILE A 60 2.42 -4.54 9.21
C ILE A 60 2.32 -3.06 9.59
N GLU A 61 3.32 -2.26 9.24
CA GLU A 61 3.32 -0.83 9.57
C GLU A 61 2.12 -0.10 8.95
N VAL A 62 1.86 -0.36 7.67
CA VAL A 62 0.72 0.26 6.98
C VAL A 62 -0.60 -0.20 7.61
N THR A 63 -0.72 -1.50 7.89
CA THR A 63 -1.94 -2.05 8.50
C THR A 63 -2.20 -1.45 9.87
N LEU A 64 -1.19 -1.33 10.71
CA LEU A 64 -1.35 -0.71 12.03
C LEU A 64 -1.77 0.75 11.92
N ALA A 65 -1.16 1.51 11.00
CA ALA A 65 -1.55 2.89 10.77
C ALA A 65 -3.00 3.00 10.31
N ALA A 66 -3.42 2.10 9.40
CA ALA A 66 -4.79 2.08 8.91
C ALA A 66 -5.78 1.79 10.03
N ARG A 67 -5.51 0.76 10.86
CA ARG A 67 -6.41 0.41 11.96
C ARG A 67 -6.47 1.51 13.01
N SER A 68 -5.38 2.23 13.25
CA SER A 68 -5.37 3.37 14.17
C SER A 68 -6.30 4.50 13.70
N ASN A 69 -6.57 4.56 12.40
CA ASN A 69 -7.48 5.54 11.82
C ASN A 69 -8.84 4.93 11.48
N SER A 70 -9.11 3.74 11.95
CA SER A 70 -10.36 3.00 11.70
C SER A 70 -10.61 2.72 10.22
N TYR A 71 -9.54 2.56 9.45
CA TYR A 71 -9.66 2.19 8.04
C TYR A 71 -9.42 0.69 7.85
N PRO A 72 -10.20 0.01 6.99
CA PRO A 72 -10.07 -1.42 6.76
C PRO A 72 -9.05 -1.78 5.68
N LEU A 73 -8.16 -0.88 5.31
CA LEU A 73 -7.17 -1.11 4.25
C LEU A 73 -6.45 -2.43 4.45
N GLN A 74 -6.38 -3.23 3.40
CA GLN A 74 -5.69 -4.52 3.41
C GLN A 74 -4.47 -4.50 2.50
N ILE A 75 -3.40 -5.10 3.00
CA ILE A 75 -2.16 -5.27 2.27
C ILE A 75 -1.96 -6.76 2.04
N LYS A 76 -1.65 -7.13 0.79
CA LYS A 76 -1.40 -8.51 0.42
C LYS A 76 0.06 -8.65 -0.01
N LEU A 77 0.70 -9.74 0.39
CA LEU A 77 2.05 -10.06 -0.08
C LEU A 77 1.97 -11.24 -1.02
N GLU A 78 2.61 -11.13 -2.18
CA GLU A 78 2.69 -12.21 -3.15
C GLU A 78 4.13 -12.40 -3.60
N PRO A 79 4.58 -13.66 -3.79
CA PRO A 79 5.90 -13.88 -4.36
C PRO A 79 5.99 -13.23 -5.74
N ASP A 80 7.12 -12.59 -6.00
CA ASP A 80 7.41 -12.05 -7.33
C ASP A 80 8.08 -13.16 -8.13
N GLN A 81 7.37 -13.67 -9.12
CA GLN A 81 7.78 -14.82 -9.92
C GLN A 81 8.59 -14.44 -11.15
N ALA A 82 9.15 -13.28 -11.15
CA ALA A 82 9.88 -12.76 -12.32
C ALA A 82 10.99 -13.69 -12.80
#